data_2afbc6fed7ad7cf8c508afef6946a07a
#
_entry.id   2afbc6fed7ad7cf8c508afef6946a07a
#
_cell.length_a   1.000
_cell.length_b   1.000
_cell.length_c   1.000
_cell.angle_alpha   90.00
_cell.angle_beta   90.00
_cell.angle_gamma   90.00
#
_symmetry.space_group_name_H-M   'P 1'
#
loop_
_entity.id
_entity.type
_entity.pdbx_description
1 polymer ?
#
loop_
_entity_poly.entity_id
_entity_poly.type
_entity_poly.pdbx_seq_one_letter_code
_entity_poly.pdbx_strand_id
1 'polypeptide(L)'
;MKQSLDTRTKLLTQNPVSLMFELSIPAILGMVVVGLYNFMDSVFVGQMVGSVQMGAISVSYPFTLINGGTAAMLGVGSASVLSRAIGKKDEATIGKIMGNLVAMVILLSAIITIVGMVFTRPILTLAGASGDILIYAEKYLRIVYAGSLFVNFFQSANMVIRGEGQLKKAMLIIGSGAVLNIILDPIFITLLNPVGRGIEGAAYATVLSQIIQALITVWYFKKKSQHVKIGRIRIEKSLLPQILAVGVSALLMQVLTLVQQTVIYRVASNYGGETSQILLGAALRVWNF
;
A
#
# COMPACT_ATOMS: atom_id res chain seq x y z
N MET A 1 -15.94 21.40 27.47
CA MET A 1 -14.85 21.31 26.49
C MET A 1 -13.70 20.55 27.14
N LYS A 2 -13.53 19.23 26.87
CA LYS A 2 -12.34 18.49 27.31
C LYS A 2 -11.18 18.97 26.42
N GLN A 3 -10.24 19.76 26.98
CA GLN A 3 -8.95 20.01 26.35
C GLN A 3 -8.33 18.66 26.01
N SER A 4 -8.09 18.41 24.72
CA SER A 4 -7.25 17.28 24.31
C SER A 4 -5.85 17.56 24.87
N LEU A 5 -5.46 16.83 25.92
CA LEU A 5 -4.10 16.83 26.41
C LEU A 5 -3.16 16.67 25.21
N ASP A 6 -2.15 17.53 25.10
CA ASP A 6 -1.13 17.44 24.07
C ASP A 6 -0.61 15.98 24.02
N THR A 7 -0.48 15.43 22.83
CA THR A 7 -0.08 14.02 22.61
C THR A 7 1.19 13.67 23.40
N ARG A 8 2.11 14.61 23.54
CA ARG A 8 3.33 14.46 24.34
C ARG A 8 3.03 14.28 25.82
N THR A 9 2.19 15.14 26.40
CA THR A 9 1.81 15.06 27.82
C THR A 9 1.11 13.74 28.10
N LYS A 10 0.24 13.30 27.18
CA LYS A 10 -0.47 12.02 27.27
C LYS A 10 0.49 10.84 27.31
N LEU A 11 1.49 10.82 26.41
CA LEU A 11 2.52 9.77 26.35
C LEU A 11 3.40 9.69 27.60
N LEU A 12 3.60 10.83 28.28
CA LEU A 12 4.47 10.92 29.46
C LEU A 12 3.75 10.67 30.79
N THR A 13 2.43 10.90 30.86
CA THR A 13 1.68 10.91 32.13
C THR A 13 0.62 9.83 32.26
N GLN A 14 0.18 9.24 31.15
CA GLN A 14 -0.87 8.21 31.16
C GLN A 14 -0.29 6.85 31.59
N ASN A 15 -1.12 6.03 32.26
CA ASN A 15 -0.73 4.66 32.61
C ASN A 15 -0.30 3.88 31.34
N PRO A 16 0.91 3.27 31.32
CA PRO A 16 1.45 2.59 30.14
C PRO A 16 0.52 1.50 29.55
N VAL A 17 -0.16 0.75 30.41
CA VAL A 17 -1.09 -0.31 29.98
C VAL A 17 -2.31 0.27 29.26
N SER A 18 -2.90 1.32 29.83
CA SER A 18 -4.05 2.02 29.21
C SER A 18 -3.65 2.65 27.87
N LEU A 19 -2.47 3.26 27.81
CA LEU A 19 -1.92 3.86 26.60
C LEU A 19 -1.65 2.80 25.52
N MET A 20 -1.11 1.65 25.91
CA MET A 20 -0.87 0.53 25.01
C MET A 20 -2.18 0.07 24.34
N PHE A 21 -3.23 -0.18 25.11
CA PHE A 21 -4.53 -0.58 24.54
C PHE A 21 -5.14 0.52 23.66
N GLU A 22 -5.07 1.78 24.09
CA GLU A 22 -5.60 2.90 23.32
C GLU A 22 -4.93 3.08 21.94
N LEU A 23 -3.65 2.77 21.83
CA LEU A 23 -2.91 2.84 20.58
C LEU A 23 -3.01 1.53 19.77
N SER A 24 -3.02 0.38 20.44
CA SER A 24 -3.01 -0.94 19.78
C SER A 24 -4.36 -1.30 19.17
N ILE A 25 -5.49 -1.03 19.85
CA ILE A 25 -6.82 -1.39 19.35
C ILE A 25 -7.10 -0.79 17.96
N PRO A 26 -6.92 0.54 17.73
CA PRO A 26 -7.11 1.09 16.39
C PRO A 26 -6.17 0.51 15.35
N ALA A 27 -4.93 0.16 15.73
CA ALA A 27 -3.97 -0.45 14.82
C ALA A 27 -4.39 -1.86 14.43
N ILE A 28 -4.81 -2.70 15.40
CA ILE A 28 -5.32 -4.06 15.18
C ILE A 28 -6.56 -4.02 14.29
N LEU A 29 -7.54 -3.17 14.61
CA LEU A 29 -8.73 -3.01 13.79
C LEU A 29 -8.38 -2.58 12.35
N GLY A 30 -7.42 -1.66 12.19
CA GLY A 30 -6.94 -1.27 10.87
C GLY A 30 -6.31 -2.42 10.09
N MET A 31 -5.52 -3.27 10.74
CA MET A 31 -4.90 -4.46 10.12
C MET A 31 -5.96 -5.50 9.73
N VAL A 32 -6.93 -5.77 10.62
CA VAL A 32 -8.06 -6.68 10.33
C VAL A 32 -8.85 -6.21 9.11
N VAL A 33 -9.15 -4.91 9.02
CA VAL A 33 -9.88 -4.34 7.87
C VAL A 33 -9.06 -4.47 6.58
N VAL A 34 -7.73 -4.29 6.63
CA VAL A 34 -6.84 -4.50 5.46
C VAL A 34 -6.79 -5.97 5.07
N GLY A 35 -6.70 -6.90 6.04
CA GLY A 35 -6.75 -8.33 5.78
C GLY A 35 -8.07 -8.73 5.13
N LEU A 36 -9.18 -8.26 5.70
CA LEU A 36 -10.52 -8.51 5.17
C LEU A 36 -10.68 -7.99 3.74
N TYR A 37 -10.17 -6.81 3.44
CA TYR A 37 -10.16 -6.26 2.08
C TYR A 37 -9.44 -7.20 1.09
N ASN A 38 -8.20 -7.61 1.40
CA ASN A 38 -7.44 -8.50 0.53
C ASN A 38 -8.10 -9.87 0.33
N PHE A 39 -8.78 -10.38 1.37
CA PHE A 39 -9.55 -11.61 1.30
C PHE A 39 -10.80 -11.45 0.42
N MET A 40 -11.58 -10.39 0.66
CA MET A 40 -12.83 -10.13 -0.09
C MET A 40 -12.59 -9.87 -1.57
N ASP A 41 -11.53 -9.12 -1.94
CA ASP A 41 -11.12 -8.95 -3.34
C ASP A 41 -10.95 -10.30 -4.06
N SER A 42 -10.31 -11.26 -3.38
CA SER A 42 -10.12 -12.60 -3.94
C SER A 42 -11.41 -13.41 -4.05
N VAL A 43 -12.29 -13.29 -3.03
CA VAL A 43 -13.60 -13.95 -3.03
C VAL A 43 -14.45 -13.42 -4.19
N PHE A 44 -14.53 -12.11 -4.35
CA PHE A 44 -15.30 -11.49 -5.44
C PHE A 44 -14.77 -11.91 -6.81
N VAL A 45 -13.46 -11.83 -7.03
CA VAL A 45 -12.89 -12.24 -8.32
C VAL A 45 -13.08 -13.75 -8.54
N GLY A 46 -12.83 -14.59 -7.54
CA GLY A 46 -13.00 -16.04 -7.67
C GLY A 46 -14.42 -16.47 -7.96
N GLN A 47 -15.42 -15.85 -7.34
CA GLN A 47 -16.83 -16.20 -7.52
C GLN A 47 -17.50 -15.54 -8.72
N MET A 48 -17.15 -14.28 -9.01
CA MET A 48 -17.83 -13.49 -10.04
C MET A 48 -17.15 -13.55 -11.41
N VAL A 49 -15.83 -13.79 -11.45
CA VAL A 49 -15.05 -13.81 -12.69
C VAL A 49 -14.55 -15.21 -13.02
N GLY A 50 -13.90 -15.88 -12.05
CA GLY A 50 -13.46 -17.26 -12.20
C GLY A 50 -12.13 -17.57 -11.51
N SER A 51 -11.81 -18.87 -11.39
CA SER A 51 -10.62 -19.35 -10.71
C SER A 51 -9.31 -18.97 -11.41
N VAL A 52 -9.31 -18.96 -12.75
CA VAL A 52 -8.13 -18.55 -13.54
C VAL A 52 -7.76 -17.09 -13.26
N GLN A 53 -8.75 -16.20 -13.21
CA GLN A 53 -8.57 -14.79 -12.94
C GLN A 53 -8.11 -14.56 -11.47
N MET A 54 -8.62 -15.35 -10.53
CA MET A 54 -8.13 -15.35 -9.16
C MET A 54 -6.66 -15.79 -9.10
N GLY A 55 -6.28 -16.82 -9.87
CA GLY A 55 -4.89 -17.24 -10.04
C GLY A 55 -4.01 -16.13 -10.61
N ALA A 56 -4.53 -15.41 -11.62
CA ALA A 56 -3.82 -14.28 -12.22
C ALA A 56 -3.52 -13.14 -11.24
N ILE A 57 -4.49 -12.76 -10.38
CA ILE A 57 -4.25 -11.77 -9.31
C ILE A 57 -3.22 -12.32 -8.30
N SER A 58 -3.29 -13.60 -7.97
CA SER A 58 -2.38 -14.22 -6.99
C SER A 58 -0.93 -14.20 -7.49
N VAL A 59 -0.68 -14.55 -8.76
CA VAL A 59 0.65 -14.49 -9.38
C VAL A 59 1.13 -13.05 -9.55
N SER A 60 0.23 -12.09 -9.70
CA SER A 60 0.55 -10.66 -9.79
C SER A 60 0.94 -10.05 -8.45
N TYR A 61 0.46 -10.60 -7.34
CA TYR A 61 0.61 -10.02 -5.99
C TYR A 61 2.07 -9.75 -5.59
N PRO A 62 3.04 -10.65 -5.79
CA PRO A 62 4.44 -10.38 -5.44
C PRO A 62 4.95 -9.08 -6.07
N PHE A 63 4.56 -8.78 -7.30
CA PHE A 63 5.02 -7.60 -8.02
C PHE A 63 4.37 -6.30 -7.54
N THR A 64 3.21 -6.39 -6.90
CA THR A 64 2.60 -5.21 -6.23
C THR A 64 3.37 -4.82 -4.96
N LEU A 65 4.14 -5.74 -4.36
CA LEU A 65 4.98 -5.48 -3.19
C LEU A 65 6.07 -4.43 -3.46
N ILE A 66 6.45 -4.19 -4.71
CA ILE A 66 7.42 -3.15 -5.05
C ILE A 66 6.87 -1.75 -4.73
N ASN A 67 5.57 -1.53 -4.97
CA ASN A 67 4.89 -0.30 -4.54
C ASN A 67 4.88 -0.19 -3.01
N GLY A 68 4.46 -1.26 -2.31
CA GLY A 68 4.47 -1.30 -0.85
C GLY A 68 5.85 -1.06 -0.24
N GLY A 69 6.89 -1.66 -0.81
CA GLY A 69 8.29 -1.48 -0.40
C GLY A 69 8.78 -0.05 -0.60
N THR A 70 8.48 0.54 -1.76
CA THR A 70 8.82 1.93 -2.05
C THR A 70 8.09 2.89 -1.11
N ALA A 71 6.79 2.69 -0.91
CA ALA A 71 5.99 3.48 0.03
C ALA A 71 6.50 3.34 1.46
N ALA A 72 6.87 2.12 1.90
CA ALA A 72 7.43 1.86 3.21
C ALA A 72 8.80 2.54 3.39
N MET A 73 9.68 2.44 2.39
CA MET A 73 10.98 3.12 2.42
C MET A 73 10.82 4.61 2.63
N LEU A 74 10.02 5.27 1.82
CA LEU A 74 9.81 6.70 1.91
C LEU A 74 9.03 7.10 3.16
N GLY A 75 7.99 6.34 3.49
CA GLY A 75 7.09 6.64 4.60
C GLY A 75 7.74 6.43 5.97
N VAL A 76 8.35 5.26 6.23
CA VAL A 76 9.03 4.95 7.50
C VAL A 76 10.23 5.88 7.70
N GLY A 77 11.03 6.08 6.64
CA GLY A 77 12.16 6.99 6.69
C GLY A 77 11.74 8.42 7.03
N SER A 78 10.73 8.96 6.31
CA SER A 78 10.21 10.31 6.56
C SER A 78 9.56 10.45 7.93
N ALA A 79 8.80 9.45 8.38
CA ALA A 79 8.18 9.43 9.71
C ALA A 79 9.23 9.44 10.83
N SER A 80 10.33 8.69 10.66
CA SER A 80 11.44 8.67 11.61
C SER A 80 12.13 10.04 11.72
N VAL A 81 12.40 10.68 10.58
CA VAL A 81 12.99 12.04 10.57
C VAL A 81 12.03 13.04 11.19
N LEU A 82 10.72 12.97 10.84
CA LEU A 82 9.69 13.85 11.40
C LEU A 82 9.58 13.73 12.92
N SER A 83 9.48 12.53 13.45
CA SER A 83 9.33 12.32 14.90
C SER A 83 10.51 12.90 15.66
N ARG A 84 11.73 12.77 15.14
CA ARG A 84 12.93 13.38 15.72
C ARG A 84 12.92 14.91 15.62
N ALA A 85 12.47 15.45 14.48
CA ALA A 85 12.37 16.90 14.27
C ALA A 85 11.32 17.53 15.20
N ILE A 86 10.16 16.87 15.39
CA ILE A 86 9.13 17.32 16.36
C ILE A 86 9.71 17.32 17.77
N GLY A 87 10.42 16.25 18.16
CA GLY A 87 11.07 16.17 19.48
C GLY A 87 12.09 17.27 19.74
N LYS A 88 12.84 17.66 18.69
CA LYS A 88 13.84 18.76 18.74
C LYS A 88 13.24 20.14 18.49
N LYS A 89 11.97 20.26 18.15
CA LYS A 89 11.29 21.51 17.72
C LYS A 89 11.96 22.14 16.49
N ASP A 90 12.47 21.32 15.57
CA ASP A 90 13.11 21.77 14.32
C ASP A 90 12.05 22.02 13.25
N GLU A 91 11.45 23.23 13.29
CA GLU A 91 10.41 23.67 12.36
C GLU A 91 10.92 23.70 10.89
N ALA A 92 12.22 23.97 10.69
CA ALA A 92 12.81 24.03 9.35
C ALA A 92 12.78 22.63 8.68
N THR A 93 13.11 21.60 9.41
CA THR A 93 13.02 20.20 8.93
C THR A 93 11.57 19.75 8.77
N ILE A 94 10.69 20.04 9.74
CA ILE A 94 9.26 19.68 9.69
C ILE A 94 8.61 20.25 8.44
N GLY A 95 8.86 21.52 8.12
CA GLY A 95 8.27 22.19 6.95
C GLY A 95 8.72 21.62 5.58
N LYS A 96 9.86 20.92 5.53
CA LYS A 96 10.42 20.35 4.30
C LYS A 96 10.02 18.89 4.05
N ILE A 97 9.68 18.13 5.09
CA ILE A 97 9.49 16.68 5.03
C ILE A 97 8.44 16.29 3.99
N MET A 98 7.26 16.91 4.04
CA MET A 98 6.16 16.51 3.17
C MET A 98 6.40 16.89 1.71
N GLY A 99 6.99 18.05 1.44
CA GLY A 99 7.39 18.45 0.10
C GLY A 99 8.44 17.52 -0.51
N ASN A 100 9.42 17.10 0.30
CA ASN A 100 10.43 16.13 -0.08
C ASN A 100 9.82 14.74 -0.34
N LEU A 101 8.92 14.27 0.56
CA LEU A 101 8.21 12.99 0.38
C LEU A 101 7.44 12.96 -0.94
N VAL A 102 6.64 13.98 -1.22
CA VAL A 102 5.85 14.08 -2.46
C VAL A 102 6.76 14.04 -3.70
N ALA A 103 7.87 14.80 -3.69
CA ALA A 103 8.81 14.81 -4.79
C ALA A 103 9.44 13.43 -5.04
N MET A 104 9.85 12.73 -3.98
CA MET A 104 10.40 11.37 -4.08
C MET A 104 9.36 10.34 -4.52
N VAL A 105 8.13 10.45 -4.02
CA VAL A 105 7.01 9.59 -4.45
C VAL A 105 6.73 9.76 -5.94
N ILE A 106 6.66 10.99 -6.44
CA ILE A 106 6.45 11.25 -7.88
C ILE A 106 7.56 10.61 -8.71
N LEU A 107 8.81 10.83 -8.32
CA LEU A 107 9.97 10.30 -9.05
C LEU A 107 9.96 8.77 -9.09
N LEU A 108 9.87 8.12 -7.93
CA LEU A 108 9.94 6.66 -7.84
C LEU A 108 8.69 5.99 -8.43
N SER A 109 7.51 6.56 -8.25
CA SER A 109 6.29 6.03 -8.86
C SER A 109 6.32 6.13 -10.38
N ALA A 110 6.87 7.21 -10.95
CA ALA A 110 7.06 7.32 -12.39
C ALA A 110 8.00 6.22 -12.91
N ILE A 111 9.11 5.96 -12.22
CA ILE A 111 10.03 4.87 -12.56
C ILE A 111 9.32 3.52 -12.50
N ILE A 112 8.60 3.24 -11.40
CA ILE A 112 7.86 1.98 -11.22
C ILE A 112 6.79 1.81 -12.32
N THR A 113 6.05 2.87 -12.65
CA THR A 113 5.03 2.82 -13.70
C THR A 113 5.66 2.52 -15.05
N ILE A 114 6.72 3.24 -15.43
CA ILE A 114 7.38 3.06 -16.74
C ILE A 114 7.99 1.66 -16.83
N VAL A 115 8.81 1.28 -15.85
CA VAL A 115 9.47 -0.04 -15.81
C VAL A 115 8.44 -1.16 -15.70
N GLY A 116 7.44 -1.00 -14.83
CA GLY A 116 6.35 -1.96 -14.64
C GLY A 116 5.57 -2.19 -15.93
N MET A 117 5.17 -1.13 -16.62
CA MET A 117 4.44 -1.23 -17.89
C MET A 117 5.23 -1.92 -18.99
N VAL A 118 6.53 -1.62 -19.11
CA VAL A 118 7.41 -2.21 -20.15
C VAL A 118 7.71 -3.68 -19.85
N PHE A 119 7.98 -4.01 -18.58
CA PHE A 119 8.44 -5.33 -18.18
C PHE A 119 7.37 -6.22 -17.53
N THR A 120 6.08 -5.83 -17.56
CA THR A 120 4.99 -6.62 -16.94
C THR A 120 5.01 -8.07 -17.41
N ARG A 121 5.01 -8.31 -18.72
CA ARG A 121 4.96 -9.67 -19.29
C ARG A 121 6.22 -10.49 -18.97
N PRO A 122 7.47 -9.99 -19.17
CA PRO A 122 8.68 -10.69 -18.76
C PRO A 122 8.69 -11.11 -17.29
N ILE A 123 8.32 -10.21 -16.38
CA ILE A 123 8.36 -10.52 -14.94
C ILE A 123 7.31 -11.55 -14.53
N LEU A 124 6.11 -11.51 -15.12
CA LEU A 124 5.07 -12.52 -14.90
C LEU A 124 5.50 -13.90 -15.43
N THR A 125 6.15 -13.94 -16.60
CA THR A 125 6.70 -15.19 -17.14
C THR A 125 7.82 -15.75 -16.24
N LEU A 126 8.66 -14.89 -15.65
CA LEU A 126 9.64 -15.32 -14.65
C LEU A 126 9.01 -15.97 -13.42
N ALA A 127 7.83 -15.50 -12.99
CA ALA A 127 7.06 -16.12 -11.90
C ALA A 127 6.35 -17.41 -12.33
N GLY A 128 6.50 -17.83 -13.59
CA GLY A 128 5.88 -19.04 -14.12
C GLY A 128 4.44 -18.87 -14.60
N ALA A 129 3.95 -17.63 -14.75
CA ALA A 129 2.66 -17.41 -15.36
C ALA A 129 2.69 -17.84 -16.84
N SER A 130 1.70 -18.58 -17.28
CA SER A 130 1.56 -19.09 -18.64
C SER A 130 0.08 -19.09 -19.05
N GLY A 131 -0.21 -19.37 -20.30
CA GLY A 131 -1.58 -19.50 -20.81
C GLY A 131 -2.47 -18.30 -20.47
N ASP A 132 -3.68 -18.58 -20.03
CA ASP A 132 -4.69 -17.59 -19.69
C ASP A 132 -4.32 -16.78 -18.43
N ILE A 133 -3.66 -17.41 -17.45
CA ILE A 133 -3.16 -16.72 -16.25
C ILE A 133 -2.24 -15.55 -16.63
N LEU A 134 -1.34 -15.74 -17.60
CA LEU A 134 -0.43 -14.68 -18.04
C LEU A 134 -1.19 -13.50 -18.67
N ILE A 135 -2.19 -13.80 -19.50
CA ILE A 135 -2.99 -12.78 -20.20
C ILE A 135 -3.77 -11.92 -19.20
N TYR A 136 -4.43 -12.56 -18.25
CA TYR A 136 -5.23 -11.86 -17.25
C TYR A 136 -4.33 -11.12 -16.21
N ALA A 137 -3.22 -11.71 -15.80
CA ALA A 137 -2.27 -11.09 -14.90
C ALA A 137 -1.62 -9.83 -15.52
N GLU A 138 -1.30 -9.88 -16.81
CA GLU A 138 -0.76 -8.73 -17.54
C GLU A 138 -1.75 -7.56 -17.56
N LYS A 139 -3.02 -7.81 -17.88
CA LYS A 139 -4.06 -6.78 -17.89
C LYS A 139 -4.26 -6.15 -16.50
N TYR A 140 -4.35 -6.98 -15.46
CA TYR A 140 -4.51 -6.55 -14.09
C TYR A 140 -3.32 -5.69 -13.62
N LEU A 141 -2.11 -6.21 -13.78
CA LEU A 141 -0.91 -5.60 -13.22
C LEU A 141 -0.56 -4.27 -13.91
N ARG A 142 -0.83 -4.14 -15.21
CA ARG A 142 -0.67 -2.85 -15.91
C ARG A 142 -1.56 -1.75 -15.34
N ILE A 143 -2.82 -2.05 -15.00
CA ILE A 143 -3.72 -1.08 -14.36
C ILE A 143 -3.20 -0.71 -12.97
N VAL A 144 -2.74 -1.68 -12.19
CA VAL A 144 -2.16 -1.45 -10.86
C VAL A 144 -0.91 -0.58 -10.95
N TYR A 145 -0.02 -0.81 -11.90
CA TYR A 145 1.16 0.03 -12.10
C TYR A 145 0.82 1.45 -12.55
N ALA A 146 -0.23 1.64 -13.34
CA ALA A 146 -0.72 2.99 -13.65
C ALA A 146 -1.19 3.75 -12.40
N GLY A 147 -1.68 3.03 -11.38
CA GLY A 147 -2.07 3.57 -10.08
C GLY A 147 -0.93 3.79 -9.09
N SER A 148 0.33 3.44 -9.43
CA SER A 148 1.48 3.45 -8.49
C SER A 148 1.67 4.79 -7.75
N LEU A 149 1.45 5.91 -8.42
CA LEU A 149 1.58 7.24 -7.80
C LEU A 149 0.64 7.39 -6.59
N PHE A 150 -0.60 6.98 -6.74
CA PHE A 150 -1.62 7.17 -5.72
C PHE A 150 -1.38 6.23 -4.53
N VAL A 151 -1.09 4.95 -4.78
CA VAL A 151 -0.82 3.98 -3.72
C VAL A 151 0.43 4.34 -2.94
N ASN A 152 1.53 4.68 -3.62
CA ASN A 152 2.78 5.05 -2.97
C ASN A 152 2.61 6.33 -2.14
N PHE A 153 1.86 7.32 -2.67
CA PHE A 153 1.61 8.56 -1.96
C PHE A 153 0.79 8.33 -0.70
N PHE A 154 -0.38 7.69 -0.79
CA PHE A 154 -1.22 7.55 0.41
C PHE A 154 -0.57 6.66 1.47
N GLN A 155 0.11 5.58 1.07
CA GLN A 155 0.77 4.67 2.02
C GLN A 155 1.95 5.35 2.73
N SER A 156 2.84 6.01 2.00
CA SER A 156 3.98 6.70 2.60
C SER A 156 3.55 7.89 3.46
N ALA A 157 2.59 8.68 2.98
CA ALA A 157 2.03 9.79 3.73
C ALA A 157 1.24 9.34 4.98
N ASN A 158 0.59 8.18 4.94
CA ASN A 158 -0.05 7.58 6.10
C ASN A 158 0.96 7.26 7.21
N MET A 159 2.17 6.80 6.87
CA MET A 159 3.24 6.60 7.86
C MET A 159 3.71 7.91 8.47
N VAL A 160 3.73 8.99 7.70
CA VAL A 160 4.01 10.34 8.23
C VAL A 160 2.92 10.80 9.21
N ILE A 161 1.63 10.53 8.93
CA ILE A 161 0.53 10.79 9.87
C ILE A 161 0.73 10.04 11.19
N ARG A 162 1.21 8.80 11.13
CA ARG A 162 1.59 8.03 12.34
C ARG A 162 2.77 8.66 13.06
N GLY A 163 3.76 9.17 12.31
CA GLY A 163 4.90 9.92 12.85
C GLY A 163 4.52 11.23 13.55
N GLU A 164 3.39 11.85 13.19
CA GLU A 164 2.77 12.96 13.93
C GLU A 164 2.06 12.53 15.23
N GLY A 165 2.02 11.22 15.53
CA GLY A 165 1.26 10.67 16.66
C GLY A 165 -0.26 10.52 16.38
N GLN A 166 -0.70 10.70 15.14
CA GLN A 166 -2.12 10.67 14.77
C GLN A 166 -2.57 9.28 14.26
N LEU A 167 -2.22 8.21 15.02
CA LEU A 167 -2.47 6.83 14.63
C LEU A 167 -3.94 6.54 14.29
N LYS A 168 -4.88 7.05 15.10
CA LYS A 168 -6.32 6.87 14.86
C LYS A 168 -6.76 7.41 13.49
N LYS A 169 -6.27 8.60 13.11
CA LYS A 169 -6.60 9.20 11.81
C LYS A 169 -5.95 8.45 10.65
N ALA A 170 -4.71 7.98 10.84
CA ALA A 170 -4.04 7.13 9.87
C ALA A 170 -4.84 5.84 9.58
N MET A 171 -5.32 5.17 10.65
CA MET A 171 -6.13 3.95 10.53
C MET A 171 -7.49 4.21 9.89
N LEU A 172 -8.15 5.34 10.20
CA LEU A 172 -9.41 5.70 9.56
C LEU A 172 -9.27 5.92 8.05
N ILE A 173 -8.17 6.53 7.60
CA ILE A 173 -7.90 6.70 6.17
C ILE A 173 -7.69 5.34 5.48
N ILE A 174 -6.92 4.44 6.09
CA ILE A 174 -6.73 3.08 5.56
C ILE A 174 -8.07 2.34 5.52
N GLY A 175 -8.79 2.33 6.63
CA GLY A 175 -10.07 1.63 6.75
C GLY A 175 -11.12 2.16 5.77
N SER A 176 -11.19 3.48 5.54
CA SER A 176 -12.15 4.05 4.58
C SER A 176 -11.88 3.56 3.16
N GLY A 177 -10.62 3.43 2.75
CA GLY A 177 -10.29 2.91 1.43
C GLY A 177 -10.54 1.42 1.29
N ALA A 178 -10.29 0.63 2.35
CA ALA A 178 -10.59 -0.79 2.35
C ALA A 178 -12.11 -1.05 2.24
N VAL A 179 -12.92 -0.34 3.00
CA VAL A 179 -14.40 -0.42 2.92
C VAL A 179 -14.87 0.03 1.53
N LEU A 180 -14.32 1.12 1.01
CA LEU A 180 -14.68 1.60 -0.32
C LEU A 180 -14.35 0.58 -1.41
N ASN A 181 -13.19 -0.07 -1.33
CA ASN A 181 -12.81 -1.09 -2.29
C ASN A 181 -13.76 -2.31 -2.23
N ILE A 182 -14.10 -2.82 -1.04
CA ILE A 182 -15.08 -3.91 -0.87
C ILE A 182 -16.43 -3.58 -1.52
N ILE A 183 -16.82 -2.30 -1.51
CA ILE A 183 -18.07 -1.84 -2.16
C ILE A 183 -17.88 -1.73 -3.68
N LEU A 184 -16.76 -1.21 -4.14
CA LEU A 184 -16.49 -0.94 -5.56
C LEU A 184 -16.17 -2.20 -6.35
N ASP A 185 -15.52 -3.20 -5.76
CA ASP A 185 -15.14 -4.45 -6.43
C ASP A 185 -16.33 -5.13 -7.12
N PRO A 186 -17.42 -5.51 -6.42
CA PRO A 186 -18.55 -6.16 -7.06
C PRO A 186 -19.22 -5.27 -8.11
N ILE A 187 -19.24 -3.95 -7.93
CA ILE A 187 -19.83 -3.01 -8.89
C ILE A 187 -19.02 -3.01 -10.19
N PHE A 188 -17.71 -2.80 -10.12
CA PHE A 188 -16.87 -2.73 -11.32
C PHE A 188 -16.73 -4.09 -11.99
N ILE A 189 -16.65 -5.19 -11.22
CA ILE A 189 -16.65 -6.54 -11.76
C ILE A 189 -17.95 -6.79 -12.53
N THR A 190 -19.12 -6.55 -11.92
CA THR A 190 -20.42 -6.76 -12.56
C THR A 190 -20.59 -5.93 -13.83
N LEU A 191 -20.10 -4.70 -13.86
CA LEU A 191 -20.19 -3.81 -15.01
C LEU A 191 -19.30 -4.27 -16.17
N LEU A 192 -18.11 -4.82 -15.88
CA LEU A 192 -17.13 -5.16 -16.92
C LEU A 192 -17.08 -6.65 -17.27
N ASN A 193 -17.65 -7.54 -16.44
CA ASN A 193 -17.64 -8.98 -16.67
C ASN A 193 -18.42 -9.39 -17.94
N PRO A 194 -19.57 -8.78 -18.28
CA PRO A 194 -20.30 -9.13 -19.52
C PRO A 194 -19.49 -8.92 -20.81
N VAL A 195 -18.48 -8.06 -20.78
CA VAL A 195 -17.56 -7.82 -21.92
C VAL A 195 -16.22 -8.55 -21.75
N GLY A 196 -16.14 -9.55 -20.85
CA GLY A 196 -14.93 -10.35 -20.62
C GLY A 196 -13.79 -9.60 -19.90
N ARG A 197 -14.08 -8.47 -19.24
CA ARG A 197 -13.10 -7.59 -18.57
C ARG A 197 -13.29 -7.53 -17.05
N GLY A 198 -13.87 -8.57 -16.43
CA GLY A 198 -14.15 -8.59 -15.00
C GLY A 198 -12.92 -8.40 -14.12
N ILE A 199 -11.77 -8.99 -14.47
CA ILE A 199 -10.51 -8.81 -13.73
C ILE A 199 -9.98 -7.36 -13.81
N GLU A 200 -10.17 -6.70 -14.96
CA GLU A 200 -9.83 -5.29 -15.10
C GLU A 200 -10.75 -4.43 -14.20
N GLY A 201 -12.01 -4.86 -14.00
CA GLY A 201 -12.94 -4.24 -13.06
C GLY A 201 -12.41 -4.20 -11.64
N ALA A 202 -11.92 -5.32 -11.12
CA ALA A 202 -11.27 -5.39 -9.81
C ALA A 202 -10.05 -4.46 -9.73
N ALA A 203 -9.20 -4.42 -10.77
CA ALA A 203 -8.05 -3.52 -10.81
C ALA A 203 -8.47 -2.04 -10.78
N TYR A 204 -9.52 -1.65 -11.51
CA TYR A 204 -10.03 -0.27 -11.50
C TYR A 204 -10.64 0.10 -10.15
N ALA A 205 -11.38 -0.80 -9.51
CA ALA A 205 -11.93 -0.57 -8.18
C ALA A 205 -10.83 -0.33 -7.15
N THR A 206 -9.77 -1.14 -7.21
CA THR A 206 -8.57 -0.98 -6.35
C THR A 206 -7.91 0.38 -6.58
N VAL A 207 -7.60 0.73 -7.82
CA VAL A 207 -6.93 2.01 -8.13
C VAL A 207 -7.80 3.20 -7.76
N LEU A 208 -9.12 3.14 -8.01
CA LEU A 208 -10.04 4.23 -7.63
C LEU A 208 -10.09 4.42 -6.11
N SER A 209 -10.14 3.34 -5.35
CA SER A 209 -10.07 3.39 -3.88
C SER A 209 -8.77 4.04 -3.39
N GLN A 210 -7.64 3.73 -4.02
CA GLN A 210 -6.34 4.33 -3.72
C GLN A 210 -6.28 5.82 -4.09
N ILE A 211 -6.90 6.22 -5.20
CA ILE A 211 -7.05 7.64 -5.57
C ILE A 211 -7.83 8.41 -4.50
N ILE A 212 -8.96 7.85 -4.06
CA ILE A 212 -9.78 8.48 -3.02
C ILE A 212 -9.02 8.56 -1.70
N GLN A 213 -8.28 7.51 -1.30
CA GLN A 213 -7.40 7.56 -0.13
C GLN A 213 -6.32 8.63 -0.26
N ALA A 214 -5.71 8.79 -1.44
CA ALA A 214 -4.73 9.84 -1.71
C ALA A 214 -5.36 11.23 -1.56
N LEU A 215 -6.57 11.45 -2.09
CA LEU A 215 -7.30 12.72 -1.95
C LEU A 215 -7.65 13.02 -0.50
N ILE A 216 -8.14 12.04 0.26
CA ILE A 216 -8.40 12.18 1.71
C ILE A 216 -7.11 12.53 2.44
N THR A 217 -5.99 11.91 2.07
CA THR A 217 -4.67 12.17 2.66
C THR A 217 -4.20 13.60 2.37
N VAL A 218 -4.37 14.09 1.12
CA VAL A 218 -4.09 15.50 0.77
C VAL A 218 -4.96 16.46 1.58
N TRP A 219 -6.27 16.17 1.69
CA TRP A 219 -7.18 16.97 2.50
C TRP A 219 -6.76 17.02 3.97
N TYR A 220 -6.32 15.86 4.53
CA TYR A 220 -5.80 15.79 5.89
C TYR A 220 -4.62 16.75 6.09
N PHE A 221 -3.60 16.70 5.24
CA PHE A 221 -2.42 17.58 5.37
C PHE A 221 -2.73 19.06 5.13
N LYS A 222 -3.74 19.38 4.32
CA LYS A 222 -4.17 20.77 4.10
C LYS A 222 -4.98 21.34 5.27
N LYS A 223 -5.80 20.52 5.94
CA LYS A 223 -6.83 21.02 6.88
C LYS A 223 -6.71 20.50 8.31
N LYS A 224 -6.12 19.34 8.54
CA LYS A 224 -6.19 18.62 9.82
C LYS A 224 -4.85 18.30 10.46
N SER A 225 -3.74 18.33 9.72
CA SER A 225 -2.41 18.10 10.26
C SER A 225 -2.01 19.26 11.19
N GLN A 226 -1.40 18.91 12.33
CA GLN A 226 -1.00 19.85 13.37
C GLN A 226 0.41 20.40 13.15
N HIS A 227 1.31 19.56 12.65
CA HIS A 227 2.72 19.89 12.52
C HIS A 227 3.19 19.98 11.08
N VAL A 228 2.63 19.17 10.19
CA VAL A 228 3.14 19.01 8.82
C VAL A 228 2.16 19.58 7.80
N LYS A 229 2.65 20.40 6.91
CA LYS A 229 1.88 20.89 5.74
C LYS A 229 2.57 20.50 4.45
N ILE A 230 1.80 20.35 3.38
CA ILE A 230 2.39 20.16 2.05
C ILE A 230 3.03 21.50 1.66
N GLY A 231 4.33 21.59 1.84
CA GLY A 231 5.14 22.74 1.47
C GLY A 231 5.59 22.68 0.01
N ARG A 232 6.71 23.36 -0.30
CA ARG A 232 7.31 23.35 -1.63
C ARG A 232 7.74 21.94 -2.00
N ILE A 233 7.23 21.41 -3.13
CA ILE A 233 7.59 20.09 -3.65
C ILE A 233 8.99 20.16 -4.24
N ARG A 234 9.97 19.62 -3.49
CA ARG A 234 11.37 19.61 -3.87
C ARG A 234 12.11 18.49 -3.16
N ILE A 235 13.08 17.88 -3.83
CA ILE A 235 13.99 16.91 -3.22
C ILE A 235 15.03 17.67 -2.40
N GLU A 236 15.02 17.46 -1.10
CA GLU A 236 15.97 18.05 -0.15
C GLU A 236 17.11 17.07 0.10
N LYS A 237 18.28 17.37 -0.52
CA LYS A 237 19.48 16.50 -0.47
C LYS A 237 19.94 16.21 0.97
N SER A 238 19.72 17.13 1.91
CA SER A 238 20.07 16.97 3.32
C SER A 238 19.23 15.93 4.07
N LEU A 239 17.98 15.70 3.61
CA LEU A 239 17.07 14.74 4.22
C LEU A 239 17.22 13.32 3.64
N LEU A 240 17.70 13.20 2.39
CA LEU A 240 17.82 11.91 1.71
C LEU A 240 18.60 10.85 2.50
N PRO A 241 19.83 11.11 2.99
CA PRO A 241 20.58 10.09 3.72
C PRO A 241 19.86 9.63 4.98
N GLN A 242 19.20 10.54 5.68
CA GLN A 242 18.47 10.24 6.91
C GLN A 242 17.20 9.40 6.66
N ILE A 243 16.49 9.67 5.58
CA ILE A 243 15.29 8.93 5.16
C ILE A 243 15.70 7.54 4.68
N LEU A 244 16.73 7.46 3.83
CA LEU A 244 17.19 6.18 3.26
C LEU A 244 17.84 5.29 4.30
N ALA A 245 18.58 5.83 5.27
CA ALA A 245 19.22 5.04 6.33
C ALA A 245 18.24 4.18 7.13
N VAL A 246 16.99 4.66 7.31
CA VAL A 246 15.94 3.91 8.01
C VAL A 246 15.03 3.18 7.02
N GLY A 247 14.72 3.84 5.91
CA GLY A 247 13.75 3.34 4.95
C GLY A 247 14.20 2.13 4.12
N VAL A 248 15.50 2.04 3.79
CA VAL A 248 16.04 0.95 2.94
C VAL A 248 15.78 -0.43 3.55
N SER A 249 15.85 -0.57 4.87
CA SER A 249 15.55 -1.85 5.54
C SER A 249 14.09 -2.30 5.29
N ALA A 250 13.14 -1.36 5.28
CA ALA A 250 11.74 -1.67 4.98
C ALA A 250 11.54 -2.08 3.52
N LEU A 251 12.25 -1.43 2.58
CA LEU A 251 12.26 -1.84 1.18
C LEU A 251 12.84 -3.25 1.01
N LEU A 252 13.99 -3.53 1.63
CA LEU A 252 14.65 -4.83 1.53
C LEU A 252 13.75 -5.97 2.04
N MET A 253 13.02 -5.78 3.13
CA MET A 253 12.04 -6.77 3.60
C MET A 253 10.98 -7.09 2.53
N GLN A 254 10.44 -6.09 1.86
CA GLN A 254 9.45 -6.30 0.79
C GLN A 254 10.06 -6.94 -0.46
N VAL A 255 11.28 -6.57 -0.83
CA VAL A 255 12.00 -7.19 -1.94
C VAL A 255 12.30 -8.67 -1.66
N LEU A 256 12.73 -9.01 -0.44
CA LEU A 256 12.94 -10.41 -0.05
C LEU A 256 11.64 -11.21 -0.11
N THR A 257 10.53 -10.65 0.36
CA THR A 257 9.21 -11.29 0.25
C THR A 257 8.79 -11.47 -1.20
N LEU A 258 9.02 -10.46 -2.07
CA LEU A 258 8.78 -10.56 -3.51
C LEU A 258 9.57 -11.71 -4.13
N VAL A 259 10.88 -11.77 -3.87
CA VAL A 259 11.74 -12.85 -4.38
C VAL A 259 11.27 -14.21 -3.89
N GLN A 260 11.01 -14.36 -2.59
CA GLN A 260 10.50 -15.59 -1.99
C GLN A 260 9.21 -16.05 -2.68
N GLN A 261 8.22 -15.18 -2.80
CA GLN A 261 6.93 -15.53 -3.41
C GLN A 261 7.08 -15.85 -4.90
N THR A 262 7.90 -15.10 -5.64
CA THR A 262 8.16 -15.35 -7.05
C THR A 262 8.75 -16.75 -7.26
N VAL A 263 9.73 -17.14 -6.42
CA VAL A 263 10.32 -18.49 -6.46
C VAL A 263 9.28 -19.56 -6.16
N ILE A 264 8.46 -19.36 -5.12
CA ILE A 264 7.41 -20.32 -4.74
C ILE A 264 6.40 -20.51 -5.88
N TYR A 265 5.92 -19.42 -6.49
CA TYR A 265 5.00 -19.49 -7.64
C TYR A 265 5.65 -20.17 -8.85
N ARG A 266 6.93 -19.91 -9.11
CA ARG A 266 7.68 -20.56 -10.18
C ARG A 266 7.80 -22.06 -9.97
N VAL A 267 8.13 -22.50 -8.76
CA VAL A 267 8.22 -23.93 -8.40
C VAL A 267 6.84 -24.59 -8.53
N ALA A 268 5.79 -23.96 -7.99
CA ALA A 268 4.43 -24.49 -8.13
C ALA A 268 4.01 -24.65 -9.59
N SER A 269 4.35 -23.69 -10.45
CA SER A 269 4.09 -23.79 -11.90
C SER A 269 4.83 -24.96 -12.55
N ASN A 270 6.11 -25.14 -12.24
CA ASN A 270 6.94 -26.16 -12.86
C ASN A 270 6.50 -27.58 -12.51
N TYR A 271 5.99 -27.83 -11.30
CA TYR A 271 5.60 -29.18 -10.83
C TYR A 271 4.12 -29.48 -10.95
N GLY A 272 3.26 -28.49 -10.97
CA GLY A 272 1.81 -28.71 -10.98
C GLY A 272 1.01 -27.78 -11.90
N GLY A 273 1.68 -27.02 -12.75
CA GLY A 273 1.06 -26.14 -13.74
C GLY A 273 0.15 -25.06 -13.15
N GLU A 274 -0.81 -24.58 -13.94
CA GLU A 274 -1.74 -23.50 -13.56
C GLU A 274 -2.60 -23.85 -12.34
N THR A 275 -3.04 -25.11 -12.23
CA THR A 275 -3.86 -25.56 -11.11
C THR A 275 -3.14 -25.38 -9.77
N SER A 276 -1.85 -25.71 -9.70
CA SER A 276 -1.06 -25.53 -8.48
C SER A 276 -0.82 -24.06 -8.14
N GLN A 277 -0.70 -23.20 -9.13
CA GLN A 277 -0.61 -21.76 -8.91
C GLN A 277 -1.91 -21.18 -8.33
N ILE A 278 -3.06 -21.61 -8.82
CA ILE A 278 -4.37 -21.20 -8.32
C ILE A 278 -4.56 -21.65 -6.86
N LEU A 279 -4.28 -22.92 -6.57
CA LEU A 279 -4.40 -23.48 -5.22
C LEU A 279 -3.44 -22.80 -4.23
N LEU A 280 -2.18 -22.60 -4.65
CA LEU A 280 -1.19 -21.88 -3.85
C LEU A 280 -1.63 -20.44 -3.57
N GLY A 281 -2.15 -19.75 -4.59
CA GLY A 281 -2.67 -18.40 -4.46
C GLY A 281 -3.80 -18.30 -3.44
N ALA A 282 -4.75 -19.22 -3.49
CA ALA A 282 -5.84 -19.31 -2.52
C ALA A 282 -5.34 -19.58 -1.10
N ALA A 283 -4.41 -20.54 -0.95
CA ALA A 283 -3.82 -20.90 0.34
C ALA A 283 -3.04 -19.73 0.97
N LEU A 284 -2.21 -19.04 0.19
CA LEU A 284 -1.44 -17.88 0.67
C LEU A 284 -2.33 -16.71 1.09
N ARG A 285 -3.49 -16.53 0.47
CA ARG A 285 -4.44 -15.48 0.86
C ARG A 285 -5.13 -15.78 2.19
N VAL A 286 -5.47 -17.04 2.44
CA VAL A 286 -5.97 -17.47 3.75
C VAL A 286 -4.88 -17.36 4.83
N TRP A 287 -3.63 -17.71 4.47
CA TRP A 287 -2.49 -17.60 5.39
C TRP A 287 -2.17 -16.16 5.79
N ASN A 288 -2.32 -15.20 4.87
CA ASN A 288 -2.02 -13.78 5.08
C ASN A 288 -3.17 -13.00 5.76
N PHE A 289 -4.34 -13.63 5.95
CA PHE A 289 -5.45 -13.10 6.72
C PHE A 289 -5.26 -13.35 8.21
#